data_e9f089431ac52fa783283e1b7a0b892b
#
_entry.id   e9f089431ac52fa783283e1b7a0b892b
#
_cell.length_a   1.000
_cell.length_b   1.000
_cell.length_c   1.000
_cell.angle_alpha   90.00
_cell.angle_beta   90.00
_cell.angle_gamma   90.00
#
_symmetry.space_group_name_H-M   'P 1'
#
loop_
_entity.id
_entity.type
_entity.pdbx_description
1 polymer ?
#
loop_
_entity_poly.entity_id
_entity_poly.type
_entity_poly.pdbx_seq_one_letter_code
_entity_poly.pdbx_strand_id
1 'polypeptide(L)'
;MERKRICPYCMQELEEGRAQCPHCGRELAGRNPAGSLPAGTVLAGRYTVGDIKSVDGEGILYRGVENTGPFRVTIKEYMPLTLAAERGKDCILRPKPGSEVLFKTTRMDFADLYRFIQRITPANGLEAVLDVFEENNTVYAVMENPGGCPLQKWLEEHGTVTPQQACAMLEPVFRGVEAMHQVGLVHRGICPANIRILDNGRARLTGYATVGLRTAGSGLHEQLYEGYSAPEQYSTAEFEGRYTDEYSLAAVFYRMVCGVSPVPAAQRLVSDSNPKARTVSSAVPPYVSETLYLGLRLKPVERIQTVQQLFRALSEREYAEELARSLAPRTSPAPQETRAPAKAELLSVRNLLAGILILLSVLIVLILWGLLSRQNDARPAPITI
;
A
#
# COMPACT_ATOMS: atom_id res chain seq x y z
N MET A 1 -2.97 -18.53 40.45
CA MET A 1 -4.10 -18.52 39.51
C MET A 1 -3.89 -19.68 38.55
N GLU A 2 -4.74 -20.69 38.57
CA GLU A 2 -4.71 -21.75 37.56
C GLU A 2 -4.93 -21.15 36.19
N ARG A 3 -4.04 -21.47 35.24
CA ARG A 3 -4.16 -21.02 33.84
C ARG A 3 -5.29 -21.83 33.21
N LYS A 4 -6.43 -21.21 33.01
CA LYS A 4 -7.52 -21.80 32.24
C LYS A 4 -7.03 -22.10 30.83
N ARG A 5 -7.29 -23.31 30.34
CA ARG A 5 -6.97 -23.67 28.95
C ARG A 5 -7.93 -22.92 28.03
N ILE A 6 -7.39 -22.41 26.93
CA ILE A 6 -8.13 -21.63 25.91
C ILE A 6 -8.18 -22.41 24.62
N CYS A 7 -9.32 -22.44 23.95
CA CYS A 7 -9.45 -23.02 22.61
C CYS A 7 -8.60 -22.24 21.61
N PRO A 8 -7.65 -22.86 20.90
CA PRO A 8 -6.81 -22.14 19.94
C PRO A 8 -7.59 -21.57 18.74
N TYR A 9 -8.79 -22.09 18.46
CA TYR A 9 -9.58 -21.70 17.29
C TYR A 9 -10.59 -20.59 17.56
N CYS A 10 -11.38 -20.71 18.62
CA CYS A 10 -12.41 -19.73 18.95
C CYS A 10 -12.06 -18.84 20.14
N MET A 11 -10.91 -19.10 20.79
CA MET A 11 -10.38 -18.34 21.93
C MET A 11 -11.36 -18.28 23.14
N GLN A 12 -12.23 -19.30 23.30
CA GLN A 12 -13.08 -19.47 24.47
C GLN A 12 -12.39 -20.33 25.52
N GLU A 13 -12.67 -20.09 26.81
CA GLU A 13 -12.17 -20.88 27.90
C GLU A 13 -12.65 -22.34 27.78
N LEU A 14 -11.79 -23.26 28.17
CA LEU A 14 -12.02 -24.70 28.11
C LEU A 14 -11.81 -25.32 29.47
N GLU A 15 -12.65 -26.30 29.77
CA GLU A 15 -12.38 -27.23 30.85
C GLU A 15 -11.20 -28.14 30.50
N GLU A 16 -10.42 -28.54 31.49
CA GLU A 16 -9.31 -29.47 31.29
C GLU A 16 -9.80 -30.85 30.79
N GLY A 17 -8.95 -31.53 30.00
CA GLY A 17 -9.22 -32.88 29.51
C GLY A 17 -10.15 -33.00 28.31
N ARG A 18 -10.66 -31.91 27.76
CA ARG A 18 -11.49 -31.95 26.54
C ARG A 18 -10.64 -32.22 25.31
N ALA A 19 -11.04 -33.17 24.47
CA ALA A 19 -10.44 -33.41 23.12
C ALA A 19 -11.04 -32.52 22.06
N GLN A 20 -12.28 -32.07 22.23
CA GLN A 20 -13.03 -31.23 21.31
C GLN A 20 -13.58 -29.99 22.03
N CYS A 21 -13.56 -28.84 21.33
CA CYS A 21 -14.09 -27.60 21.87
C CYS A 21 -15.63 -27.62 21.88
N PRO A 22 -16.31 -27.41 23.02
CA PRO A 22 -17.76 -27.38 23.07
C PRO A 22 -18.37 -26.15 22.38
N HIS A 23 -17.57 -25.06 22.18
CA HIS A 23 -18.05 -23.81 21.61
C HIS A 23 -17.97 -23.78 20.10
N CYS A 24 -16.93 -24.37 19.48
CA CYS A 24 -16.72 -24.32 18.02
C CYS A 24 -16.67 -25.70 17.35
N GLY A 25 -16.77 -26.78 18.10
CA GLY A 25 -16.82 -28.17 17.61
C GLY A 25 -15.49 -28.69 17.03
N ARG A 26 -14.38 -27.94 17.10
CA ARG A 26 -13.10 -28.36 16.56
C ARG A 26 -12.30 -29.22 17.52
N GLU A 27 -11.56 -30.19 17.00
CA GLU A 27 -10.58 -30.95 17.76
C GLU A 27 -9.44 -30.07 18.27
N LEU A 28 -9.05 -30.26 19.54
CA LEU A 28 -8.04 -29.44 20.21
C LEU A 28 -6.61 -29.95 20.00
N ALA A 29 -6.45 -31.08 19.31
CA ALA A 29 -5.16 -31.67 19.00
C ALA A 29 -4.41 -30.94 17.86
N GLY A 30 -5.03 -29.95 17.22
CA GLY A 30 -4.42 -29.15 16.14
C GLY A 30 -3.17 -28.43 16.64
N ARG A 31 -2.07 -28.60 15.88
CA ARG A 31 -0.81 -27.87 16.11
C ARG A 31 -0.60 -26.90 15.00
N ASN A 32 -0.11 -25.70 15.33
CA ASN A 32 0.38 -24.78 14.33
C ASN A 32 1.53 -25.46 13.57
N PRO A 33 1.67 -25.19 12.26
CA PRO A 33 2.77 -25.74 11.45
C PRO A 33 4.15 -25.46 12.03
N ALA A 34 5.12 -26.32 11.69
CA ALA A 34 6.51 -26.12 12.09
C ALA A 34 7.00 -24.74 11.64
N GLY A 35 7.81 -24.10 12.47
CA GLY A 35 8.32 -22.74 12.21
C GLY A 35 7.42 -21.62 12.73
N SER A 36 6.12 -21.88 12.95
CA SER A 36 5.22 -20.92 13.61
C SER A 36 5.24 -21.06 15.14
N LEU A 37 4.65 -20.10 15.87
CA LEU A 37 4.47 -20.24 17.31
C LEU A 37 3.48 -21.36 17.64
N PRO A 38 3.77 -22.19 18.63
CA PRO A 38 2.80 -23.16 19.14
C PRO A 38 1.56 -22.46 19.70
N ALA A 39 0.37 -23.01 19.46
CA ALA A 39 -0.84 -22.55 20.11
C ALA A 39 -0.70 -22.71 21.64
N GLY A 40 -1.13 -21.69 22.38
CA GLY A 40 -0.95 -21.60 23.84
C GLY A 40 0.33 -20.88 24.26
N THR A 41 1.23 -20.48 23.32
CA THR A 41 2.37 -19.63 23.64
C THR A 41 1.87 -18.31 24.24
N VAL A 42 2.51 -17.88 25.33
CA VAL A 42 2.20 -16.59 25.97
C VAL A 42 3.27 -15.57 25.60
N LEU A 43 2.86 -14.48 24.98
CA LEU A 43 3.73 -13.37 24.56
C LEU A 43 3.56 -12.20 25.54
N ALA A 44 4.67 -11.52 25.86
CA ALA A 44 4.75 -10.41 26.80
C ALA A 44 4.06 -10.68 28.17
N GLY A 45 3.91 -11.95 28.54
CA GLY A 45 3.14 -12.35 29.73
C GLY A 45 1.63 -12.06 29.67
N ARG A 46 1.13 -11.51 28.57
CA ARG A 46 -0.19 -10.90 28.46
C ARG A 46 -1.07 -11.53 27.36
N TYR A 47 -0.50 -11.98 26.26
CA TYR A 47 -1.26 -12.46 25.10
C TYR A 47 -1.06 -13.95 24.88
N THR A 48 -2.13 -14.72 24.81
CA THR A 48 -2.08 -16.14 24.45
C THR A 48 -2.33 -16.31 22.96
N VAL A 49 -1.37 -16.94 22.27
CA VAL A 49 -1.42 -17.25 20.84
C VAL A 49 -2.36 -18.43 20.59
N GLY A 50 -3.22 -18.31 19.58
CA GLY A 50 -4.10 -19.37 19.09
C GLY A 50 -3.59 -20.00 17.79
N ASP A 51 -4.53 -20.39 16.92
CA ASP A 51 -4.20 -20.91 15.60
C ASP A 51 -3.84 -19.80 14.61
N ILE A 52 -3.23 -20.21 13.50
CA ILE A 52 -2.91 -19.32 12.38
C ILE A 52 -4.22 -18.92 11.68
N LYS A 53 -4.39 -17.62 11.47
CA LYS A 53 -5.48 -17.03 10.68
C LYS A 53 -5.09 -16.90 9.22
N SER A 54 -3.87 -16.42 8.94
CA SER A 54 -3.29 -16.29 7.61
C SER A 54 -1.77 -16.16 7.68
N VAL A 55 -1.12 -16.36 6.54
CA VAL A 55 0.32 -16.12 6.32
C VAL A 55 0.45 -15.24 5.10
N ASP A 56 1.31 -14.25 5.15
CA ASP A 56 1.67 -13.39 4.02
C ASP A 56 3.20 -13.25 3.90
N GLY A 57 3.68 -12.42 2.97
CA GLY A 57 5.12 -12.23 2.74
C GLY A 57 5.86 -11.54 3.87
N GLU A 58 5.16 -10.88 4.81
CA GLU A 58 5.74 -10.28 6.00
C GLU A 58 5.76 -11.22 7.20
N GLY A 59 4.84 -12.19 7.25
CA GLY A 59 4.78 -13.06 8.41
C GLY A 59 3.46 -13.77 8.64
N ILE A 60 3.14 -13.98 9.89
CA ILE A 60 2.05 -14.84 10.32
C ILE A 60 1.06 -14.03 11.15
N LEU A 61 -0.22 -14.15 10.80
CA LEU A 61 -1.33 -13.60 11.58
C LEU A 61 -2.00 -14.73 12.39
N TYR A 62 -1.95 -14.61 13.70
CA TYR A 62 -2.59 -15.56 14.63
C TYR A 62 -3.89 -14.99 15.20
N ARG A 63 -4.80 -15.89 15.58
CA ARG A 63 -5.81 -15.57 16.59
C ARG A 63 -5.14 -15.49 17.95
N GLY A 64 -5.66 -14.66 18.82
CA GLY A 64 -5.14 -14.51 20.17
C GLY A 64 -6.21 -14.05 21.14
N VAL A 65 -5.85 -14.10 22.41
CA VAL A 65 -6.65 -13.55 23.51
C VAL A 65 -5.74 -12.80 24.46
N GLU A 66 -6.22 -11.68 24.96
CA GLU A 66 -5.59 -10.97 26.05
C GLU A 66 -5.98 -11.62 27.39
N ASN A 67 -4.98 -11.94 28.23
CA ASN A 67 -5.21 -12.74 29.44
C ASN A 67 -5.82 -11.95 30.60
N THR A 68 -5.73 -10.61 30.59
CA THR A 68 -6.26 -9.74 31.68
C THR A 68 -7.75 -9.51 31.60
N GLY A 69 -8.33 -9.67 30.43
CA GLY A 69 -9.78 -9.74 30.21
C GLY A 69 -9.96 -10.55 28.92
N PRO A 70 -10.87 -11.50 28.79
CA PRO A 70 -10.90 -12.47 27.71
C PRO A 70 -11.25 -11.82 26.35
N PHE A 71 -10.53 -10.75 25.99
CA PHE A 71 -10.70 -10.02 24.75
C PHE A 71 -9.99 -10.74 23.61
N ARG A 72 -10.73 -11.06 22.55
CA ARG A 72 -10.17 -11.63 21.34
C ARG A 72 -9.36 -10.58 20.60
N VAL A 73 -8.14 -10.95 20.23
CA VAL A 73 -7.22 -10.13 19.47
C VAL A 73 -6.74 -10.87 18.23
N THR A 74 -6.13 -10.16 17.30
CA THR A 74 -5.28 -10.73 16.26
C THR A 74 -3.84 -10.31 16.52
N ILE A 75 -2.89 -11.24 16.34
CA ILE A 75 -1.46 -11.01 16.60
C ILE A 75 -0.73 -11.24 15.30
N LYS A 76 -0.15 -10.18 14.72
CA LYS A 76 0.72 -10.28 13.55
C LYS A 76 2.16 -10.36 14.01
N GLU A 77 2.83 -11.44 13.62
CA GLU A 77 4.25 -11.66 13.84
C GLU A 77 5.01 -11.30 12.58
N TYR A 78 6.05 -10.47 12.70
CA TYR A 78 6.98 -10.25 11.60
C TYR A 78 7.87 -11.49 11.41
N MET A 79 7.64 -12.24 10.34
CA MET A 79 8.36 -13.48 10.00
C MET A 79 8.38 -13.69 8.48
N PRO A 80 9.07 -12.86 7.70
CA PRO A 80 9.13 -13.01 6.25
C PRO A 80 9.94 -14.25 5.87
N LEU A 81 9.30 -15.22 5.24
CA LEU A 81 9.93 -16.50 4.84
C LEU A 81 11.07 -16.33 3.84
N THR A 82 11.14 -15.20 3.13
CA THR A 82 12.26 -14.86 2.24
C THR A 82 13.53 -14.55 3.03
N LEU A 83 13.42 -13.98 4.23
CA LEU A 83 14.53 -13.49 5.06
C LEU A 83 14.76 -14.32 6.32
N ALA A 84 13.71 -14.92 6.89
CA ALA A 84 13.80 -15.77 8.07
C ALA A 84 14.18 -17.20 7.68
N ALA A 85 15.14 -17.80 8.39
CA ALA A 85 15.54 -19.18 8.16
C ALA A 85 14.57 -20.14 8.84
N GLU A 86 14.52 -20.07 10.15
CA GLU A 86 13.70 -20.96 10.99
C GLU A 86 13.57 -20.42 12.40
N ARG A 87 12.61 -20.98 13.12
CA ARG A 87 12.43 -20.77 14.56
C ARG A 87 13.04 -21.94 15.33
N GLY A 88 13.88 -21.61 16.29
CA GLY A 88 14.42 -22.61 17.21
C GLY A 88 13.37 -23.13 18.20
N LYS A 89 13.70 -24.20 18.96
CA LYS A 89 12.86 -24.70 20.07
C LYS A 89 12.66 -23.67 21.19
N ASP A 90 13.55 -22.69 21.26
CA ASP A 90 13.54 -21.54 22.15
C ASP A 90 12.57 -20.43 21.69
N CYS A 91 11.81 -20.66 20.64
CA CYS A 91 10.94 -19.69 19.95
C CYS A 91 11.67 -18.51 19.29
N ILE A 92 13.00 -18.43 19.35
CA ILE A 92 13.79 -17.35 18.76
C ILE A 92 13.84 -17.49 17.24
N LEU A 93 13.45 -16.43 16.54
CA LEU A 93 13.54 -16.36 15.09
C LEU A 93 14.96 -15.97 14.64
N ARG A 94 15.49 -16.70 13.69
CA ARG A 94 16.83 -16.46 13.13
C ARG A 94 16.71 -16.04 11.67
N PRO A 95 17.42 -14.97 11.24
CA PRO A 95 17.50 -14.62 9.83
C PRO A 95 18.31 -15.67 9.05
N LYS A 96 18.07 -15.74 7.74
CA LYS A 96 18.90 -16.54 6.85
C LYS A 96 20.33 -15.96 6.77
N PRO A 97 21.36 -16.79 6.61
CA PRO A 97 22.71 -16.30 6.39
C PRO A 97 22.79 -15.30 5.23
N GLY A 98 23.37 -14.13 5.48
CA GLY A 98 23.46 -13.03 4.51
C GLY A 98 22.22 -12.13 4.42
N SER A 99 21.14 -12.43 5.16
CA SER A 99 19.92 -11.60 5.19
C SER A 99 19.78 -10.79 6.48
N GLU A 100 20.75 -10.81 7.37
CA GLU A 100 20.67 -10.25 8.73
C GLU A 100 20.36 -8.75 8.72
N VAL A 101 21.04 -7.98 7.85
CA VAL A 101 20.86 -6.53 7.74
C VAL A 101 19.48 -6.21 7.21
N LEU A 102 19.08 -6.87 6.10
CA LEU A 102 17.78 -6.65 5.49
C LEU A 102 16.64 -7.04 6.44
N PHE A 103 16.76 -8.20 7.11
CA PHE A 103 15.80 -8.65 8.12
C PHE A 103 15.65 -7.63 9.26
N LYS A 104 16.77 -7.07 9.75
CA LYS A 104 16.75 -6.06 10.81
C LYS A 104 16.05 -4.78 10.33
N THR A 105 16.40 -4.29 9.14
CA THR A 105 15.83 -3.04 8.59
C THR A 105 14.33 -3.19 8.38
N THR A 106 13.89 -4.24 7.67
CA THR A 106 12.46 -4.43 7.37
C THR A 106 11.65 -4.79 8.62
N ARG A 107 12.26 -5.40 9.65
CA ARG A 107 11.65 -5.57 10.98
C ARG A 107 11.41 -4.22 11.67
N MET A 108 12.34 -3.28 11.53
CA MET A 108 12.16 -1.91 12.06
C MET A 108 11.03 -1.19 11.32
N ASP A 109 10.99 -1.28 9.99
CA ASP A 109 9.91 -0.70 9.18
C ASP A 109 8.53 -1.22 9.61
N PHE A 110 8.45 -2.52 9.89
CA PHE A 110 7.23 -3.15 10.42
C PHE A 110 6.86 -2.59 11.80
N ALA A 111 7.82 -2.53 12.72
CA ALA A 111 7.58 -1.99 14.07
C ALA A 111 7.09 -0.54 14.01
N ASP A 112 7.73 0.29 13.20
CA ASP A 112 7.42 1.72 13.07
C ASP A 112 6.05 1.92 12.44
N LEU A 113 5.70 1.17 11.38
CA LEU A 113 4.37 1.20 10.78
C LEU A 113 3.28 0.98 11.84
N TYR A 114 3.38 -0.13 12.60
CA TYR A 114 2.35 -0.48 13.58
C TYR A 114 2.31 0.47 14.78
N ARG A 115 3.46 1.01 15.22
CA ARG A 115 3.52 2.07 16.25
C ARG A 115 2.89 3.38 15.78
N PHE A 116 3.06 3.75 14.50
CA PHE A 116 2.39 4.91 13.92
C PHE A 116 0.87 4.71 13.85
N ILE A 117 0.42 3.53 13.37
CA ILE A 117 -1.00 3.21 13.32
C ILE A 117 -1.61 3.21 14.72
N GLN A 118 -0.92 2.68 15.74
CA GLN A 118 -1.36 2.69 17.12
C GLN A 118 -1.71 4.10 17.63
N ARG A 119 -0.95 5.12 17.20
CA ARG A 119 -1.16 6.51 17.63
C ARG A 119 -2.36 7.18 16.97
N ILE A 120 -2.71 6.78 15.77
CA ILE A 120 -3.84 7.36 15.02
C ILE A 120 -5.14 6.59 15.22
N THR A 121 -5.08 5.36 15.72
CA THR A 121 -6.28 4.64 16.14
C THR A 121 -6.60 5.02 17.59
N PRO A 122 -7.62 5.78 17.84
CA PRO A 122 -9.01 5.34 17.66
C PRO A 122 -9.75 6.02 16.52
N ALA A 123 -9.12 6.32 15.38
CA ALA A 123 -9.86 6.82 14.25
C ALA A 123 -10.92 5.79 13.83
N ASN A 124 -12.17 6.21 13.86
CA ASN A 124 -13.28 5.40 13.38
C ASN A 124 -13.01 4.93 11.95
N GLY A 125 -13.16 3.63 11.70
CA GLY A 125 -12.98 3.06 10.37
C GLY A 125 -11.66 2.30 10.15
N LEU A 126 -10.71 2.38 11.09
CA LEU A 126 -9.47 1.59 11.10
C LEU A 126 -9.52 0.50 12.17
N GLU A 127 -8.93 -0.67 11.90
CA GLU A 127 -8.67 -1.69 12.93
C GLU A 127 -7.66 -1.15 13.93
N ALA A 128 -7.98 -1.20 15.23
CA ALA A 128 -7.12 -0.64 16.26
C ALA A 128 -5.88 -1.52 16.50
N VAL A 129 -4.70 -0.91 16.52
CA VAL A 129 -3.48 -1.52 17.03
C VAL A 129 -3.40 -1.27 18.53
N LEU A 130 -3.47 -2.34 19.31
CA LEU A 130 -3.54 -2.29 20.76
C LEU A 130 -2.15 -2.27 21.41
N ASP A 131 -1.21 -3.04 20.82
CA ASP A 131 0.15 -3.16 21.35
C ASP A 131 1.15 -3.49 20.25
N VAL A 132 2.42 -3.05 20.43
CA VAL A 132 3.55 -3.38 19.55
C VAL A 132 4.78 -3.61 20.43
N PHE A 133 5.31 -4.82 20.40
CA PHE A 133 6.47 -5.18 21.24
C PHE A 133 7.44 -6.11 20.51
N GLU A 134 8.66 -6.18 21.04
CA GLU A 134 9.73 -7.04 20.56
C GLU A 134 9.93 -8.22 21.50
N GLU A 135 9.89 -9.43 20.97
CA GLU A 135 10.17 -10.68 21.66
C GLU A 135 10.64 -11.72 20.64
N ASN A 136 11.33 -12.78 21.06
CA ASN A 136 11.76 -13.88 20.19
C ASN A 136 12.59 -13.43 18.95
N ASN A 137 13.33 -12.34 19.04
CA ASN A 137 14.08 -11.70 17.96
C ASN A 137 13.20 -11.25 16.77
N THR A 138 11.92 -10.97 17.04
CA THR A 138 10.98 -10.41 16.06
C THR A 138 10.10 -9.34 16.70
N VAL A 139 9.13 -8.84 15.96
CA VAL A 139 8.13 -7.84 16.39
C VAL A 139 6.75 -8.45 16.26
N TYR A 140 5.93 -8.18 17.27
CA TYR A 140 4.52 -8.54 17.29
C TYR A 140 3.67 -7.27 17.31
N ALA A 141 2.67 -7.21 16.45
CA ALA A 141 1.61 -6.21 16.49
C ALA A 141 0.31 -6.89 16.93
N VAL A 142 -0.26 -6.42 18.02
CA VAL A 142 -1.54 -6.90 18.54
C VAL A 142 -2.63 -5.94 18.11
N MET A 143 -3.64 -6.46 17.44
CA MET A 143 -4.76 -5.70 16.92
C MET A 143 -6.07 -6.19 17.52
N GLU A 144 -7.06 -5.30 17.59
CA GLU A 144 -8.42 -5.70 17.92
C GLU A 144 -8.92 -6.73 16.90
N ASN A 145 -9.92 -7.53 17.33
CA ASN A 145 -10.70 -8.33 16.40
C ASN A 145 -12.07 -7.67 16.22
N PRO A 146 -12.29 -6.86 15.17
CA PRO A 146 -13.49 -6.04 15.06
C PRO A 146 -14.77 -6.85 14.82
N GLY A 147 -14.67 -8.17 14.59
CA GLY A 147 -15.83 -8.99 14.23
C GLY A 147 -16.31 -8.76 12.80
N GLY A 148 -17.62 -8.91 12.57
CA GLY A 148 -18.24 -8.74 11.25
C GLY A 148 -17.75 -9.72 10.18
N CYS A 149 -18.07 -9.49 8.91
CA CYS A 149 -17.61 -10.29 7.79
C CYS A 149 -16.79 -9.46 6.76
N PRO A 150 -15.88 -10.07 5.98
CA PRO A 150 -15.21 -9.37 4.90
C PRO A 150 -16.22 -8.82 3.89
N LEU A 151 -16.00 -7.60 3.37
CA LEU A 151 -16.85 -6.98 2.36
C LEU A 151 -16.99 -7.86 1.11
N GLN A 152 -15.95 -8.59 0.76
CA GLN A 152 -16.00 -9.54 -0.36
C GLN A 152 -17.12 -10.57 -0.15
N LYS A 153 -17.14 -11.24 1.01
CA LYS A 153 -18.16 -12.22 1.34
C LYS A 153 -19.55 -11.56 1.48
N TRP A 154 -19.60 -10.37 2.08
CA TRP A 154 -20.84 -9.63 2.21
C TRP A 154 -21.47 -9.32 0.85
N LEU A 155 -20.66 -8.90 -0.15
CA LEU A 155 -21.12 -8.64 -1.50
C LEU A 155 -21.54 -9.92 -2.26
N GLU A 156 -20.91 -11.05 -1.98
CA GLU A 156 -21.32 -12.36 -2.54
C GLU A 156 -22.72 -12.76 -2.04
N GLU A 157 -23.06 -12.42 -0.79
CA GLU A 157 -24.33 -12.75 -0.16
C GLU A 157 -25.46 -11.74 -0.47
N HIS A 158 -25.11 -10.44 -0.62
CA HIS A 158 -26.09 -9.34 -0.71
C HIS A 158 -26.13 -8.68 -2.11
N GLY A 159 -25.16 -8.96 -2.97
CA GLY A 159 -25.07 -8.34 -4.30
C GLY A 159 -24.59 -6.89 -4.27
N THR A 160 -25.01 -6.13 -5.29
CA THR A 160 -24.65 -4.71 -5.45
C THR A 160 -25.47 -3.82 -4.54
N VAL A 161 -24.89 -2.66 -4.23
CA VAL A 161 -25.56 -1.60 -3.45
C VAL A 161 -25.69 -0.31 -4.25
N THR A 162 -26.59 0.57 -3.82
CA THR A 162 -26.67 1.91 -4.42
C THR A 162 -25.45 2.76 -4.02
N PRO A 163 -25.09 3.78 -4.81
CA PRO A 163 -24.01 4.70 -4.44
C PRO A 163 -24.17 5.33 -3.06
N GLN A 164 -25.40 5.68 -2.66
CA GLN A 164 -25.69 6.22 -1.34
C GLN A 164 -25.41 5.22 -0.22
N GLN A 165 -25.80 3.96 -0.41
CA GLN A 165 -25.48 2.88 0.52
C GLN A 165 -23.97 2.64 0.61
N ALA A 166 -23.26 2.62 -0.53
CA ALA A 166 -21.81 2.47 -0.57
C ALA A 166 -21.10 3.62 0.18
N CYS A 167 -21.51 4.86 -0.02
CA CYS A 167 -21.01 6.01 0.73
C CYS A 167 -21.24 5.85 2.24
N ALA A 168 -22.45 5.49 2.67
CA ALA A 168 -22.79 5.33 4.09
C ALA A 168 -21.98 4.21 4.75
N MET A 169 -21.77 3.08 4.05
CA MET A 169 -20.98 1.94 4.54
C MET A 169 -19.50 2.29 4.66
N LEU A 170 -18.93 2.94 3.63
CA LEU A 170 -17.49 3.20 3.52
C LEU A 170 -17.05 4.52 4.19
N GLU A 171 -17.94 5.41 4.58
CA GLU A 171 -17.59 6.70 5.21
C GLU A 171 -16.54 6.56 6.32
N PRO A 172 -16.64 5.58 7.26
CA PRO A 172 -15.61 5.42 8.28
C PRO A 172 -14.25 5.05 7.69
N VAL A 173 -14.22 4.22 6.63
CA VAL A 173 -12.97 3.83 5.95
C VAL A 173 -12.32 5.04 5.29
N PHE A 174 -13.09 5.88 4.57
CA PHE A 174 -12.59 7.12 3.98
C PHE A 174 -11.96 8.03 5.03
N ARG A 175 -12.62 8.22 6.18
CA ARG A 175 -12.07 9.00 7.30
C ARG A 175 -10.81 8.39 7.89
N GLY A 176 -10.76 7.07 8.03
CA GLY A 176 -9.59 6.36 8.53
C GLY A 176 -8.39 6.51 7.61
N VAL A 177 -8.58 6.35 6.29
CA VAL A 177 -7.51 6.53 5.30
C VAL A 177 -7.05 8.00 5.25
N GLU A 178 -7.96 8.96 5.37
CA GLU A 178 -7.62 10.38 5.49
C GLU A 178 -6.70 10.63 6.70
N ALA A 179 -7.03 10.05 7.87
CA ALA A 179 -6.21 10.17 9.07
C ALA A 179 -4.81 9.55 8.88
N MET A 180 -4.70 8.43 8.18
CA MET A 180 -3.40 7.86 7.79
C MET A 180 -2.61 8.83 6.89
N HIS A 181 -3.25 9.39 5.88
CA HIS A 181 -2.62 10.31 4.95
C HIS A 181 -2.13 11.60 5.60
N GLN A 182 -2.83 12.10 6.64
CA GLN A 182 -2.42 13.28 7.40
C GLN A 182 -1.08 13.10 8.12
N VAL A 183 -0.76 11.88 8.54
CA VAL A 183 0.52 11.54 9.17
C VAL A 183 1.55 10.94 8.20
N GLY A 184 1.27 10.99 6.88
CA GLY A 184 2.19 10.51 5.85
C GLY A 184 2.15 9.00 5.61
N LEU A 185 1.20 8.27 6.19
CA LEU A 185 1.03 6.84 5.94
C LEU A 185 0.12 6.59 4.73
N VAL A 186 0.43 5.56 3.96
CA VAL A 186 -0.37 5.05 2.85
C VAL A 186 -0.68 3.58 3.13
N HIS A 187 -1.93 3.15 2.98
CA HIS A 187 -2.36 1.80 3.34
C HIS A 187 -1.94 0.73 2.31
N ARG A 188 -2.01 1.04 1.02
CA ARG A 188 -1.58 0.19 -0.12
C ARG A 188 -2.29 -1.14 -0.30
N GLY A 189 -3.19 -1.50 0.59
CA GLY A 189 -3.87 -2.81 0.57
C GLY A 189 -5.37 -2.71 0.68
N ILE A 190 -5.98 -1.62 0.23
CA ILE A 190 -7.42 -1.42 0.28
C ILE A 190 -8.09 -2.31 -0.77
N CYS A 191 -8.85 -3.30 -0.31
CA CYS A 191 -9.60 -4.24 -1.15
C CYS A 191 -10.76 -4.82 -0.33
N PRO A 192 -11.75 -5.46 -0.95
CA PRO A 192 -12.89 -6.04 -0.22
C PRO A 192 -12.53 -7.10 0.82
N ALA A 193 -11.40 -7.79 0.66
CA ALA A 193 -10.93 -8.77 1.66
C ALA A 193 -10.42 -8.11 2.94
N ASN A 194 -9.88 -6.89 2.85
CA ASN A 194 -9.34 -6.11 3.97
C ASN A 194 -10.33 -5.09 4.55
N ILE A 195 -11.56 -5.06 4.06
CA ILE A 195 -12.65 -4.26 4.63
C ILE A 195 -13.62 -5.21 5.31
N ARG A 196 -13.97 -4.94 6.56
CA ARG A 196 -14.94 -5.72 7.32
C ARG A 196 -16.23 -4.93 7.50
N ILE A 197 -17.36 -5.57 7.22
CA ILE A 197 -18.68 -5.01 7.51
C ILE A 197 -19.09 -5.51 8.88
N LEU A 198 -19.28 -4.60 9.81
CA LEU A 198 -19.69 -4.87 11.17
C LEU A 198 -21.21 -5.09 11.24
N ASP A 199 -21.69 -5.62 12.38
CA ASP A 199 -23.13 -5.92 12.60
C ASP A 199 -24.01 -4.65 12.52
N ASN A 200 -23.44 -3.48 12.74
CA ASN A 200 -24.11 -2.18 12.57
C ASN A 200 -24.10 -1.64 11.11
N GLY A 201 -23.62 -2.45 10.15
CA GLY A 201 -23.54 -2.08 8.74
C GLY A 201 -22.38 -1.16 8.35
N ARG A 202 -21.54 -0.72 9.31
CA ARG A 202 -20.39 0.16 9.04
C ARG A 202 -19.15 -0.64 8.68
N ALA A 203 -18.34 -0.08 7.79
CA ALA A 203 -17.10 -0.70 7.37
C ALA A 203 -15.93 -0.35 8.30
N ARG A 204 -14.98 -1.30 8.41
CA ARG A 204 -13.69 -1.10 9.09
C ARG A 204 -12.56 -1.66 8.22
N LEU A 205 -11.52 -0.88 8.03
CA LEU A 205 -10.34 -1.24 7.24
C LEU A 205 -9.33 -1.97 8.13
N THR A 206 -8.81 -3.07 7.60
CA THR A 206 -7.82 -3.98 8.22
C THR A 206 -6.69 -4.26 7.23
N GLY A 207 -5.71 -5.06 7.59
CA GLY A 207 -4.72 -5.57 6.64
C GLY A 207 -3.56 -4.61 6.38
N TYR A 208 -3.11 -3.92 7.42
CA TYR A 208 -1.89 -3.10 7.38
C TYR A 208 -0.68 -3.93 7.00
N ALA A 209 0.20 -3.34 6.19
CA ALA A 209 1.46 -3.95 5.78
C ALA A 209 2.47 -2.88 5.36
N THR A 210 3.75 -3.24 5.40
CA THR A 210 4.82 -2.37 4.92
C THR A 210 4.78 -2.22 3.39
N VAL A 211 5.51 -1.25 2.88
CA VAL A 211 5.70 -1.05 1.43
C VAL A 211 6.22 -2.34 0.78
N GLY A 212 7.16 -3.03 1.44
CA GLY A 212 7.75 -4.27 0.92
C GLY A 212 6.75 -5.38 0.62
N LEU A 213 5.65 -5.50 1.38
CA LEU A 213 4.59 -6.46 1.06
C LEU A 213 3.69 -6.00 -0.09
N ARG A 214 3.60 -4.70 -0.35
CA ARG A 214 2.61 -4.08 -1.24
C ARG A 214 3.18 -3.60 -2.57
N THR A 215 4.48 -3.83 -2.82
CA THR A 215 5.15 -3.41 -4.05
C THR A 215 5.83 -4.61 -4.71
N ALA A 216 5.55 -4.85 -5.99
CA ALA A 216 6.18 -5.93 -6.75
C ALA A 216 7.71 -5.75 -6.82
N GLY A 217 8.45 -6.83 -6.64
CA GLY A 217 9.91 -6.82 -6.73
C GLY A 217 10.66 -6.23 -5.53
N SER A 218 10.00 -6.03 -4.40
CA SER A 218 10.57 -5.45 -3.17
C SER A 218 11.55 -6.36 -2.41
N GLY A 219 11.63 -7.66 -2.76
CA GLY A 219 12.41 -8.67 -2.04
C GLY A 219 11.64 -9.43 -0.96
N LEU A 220 10.45 -9.01 -0.59
CA LEU A 220 9.47 -9.82 0.11
C LEU A 220 8.59 -10.57 -0.90
N HIS A 221 7.87 -11.58 -0.43
CA HIS A 221 6.84 -12.21 -1.26
C HIS A 221 5.62 -11.26 -1.27
N GLU A 222 5.52 -10.46 -2.33
CA GLU A 222 4.51 -9.41 -2.44
C GLU A 222 3.08 -9.94 -2.44
N GLN A 223 2.17 -9.16 -1.90
CA GLN A 223 0.74 -9.41 -1.91
C GLN A 223 0.01 -8.23 -2.55
N LEU A 224 -0.27 -8.35 -3.84
CA LEU A 224 -1.09 -7.42 -4.61
C LEU A 224 -2.50 -7.97 -4.80
N TYR A 225 -3.46 -7.08 -4.97
CA TYR A 225 -4.87 -7.42 -5.12
C TYR A 225 -5.35 -7.06 -6.52
N GLU A 226 -5.60 -8.08 -7.33
CA GLU A 226 -6.08 -7.91 -8.71
C GLU A 226 -7.36 -7.06 -8.77
N GLY A 227 -7.34 -6.03 -9.61
CA GLY A 227 -8.41 -5.06 -9.75
C GLY A 227 -8.42 -3.93 -8.71
N TYR A 228 -7.63 -4.04 -7.61
CA TYR A 228 -7.62 -3.07 -6.51
C TYR A 228 -6.25 -2.42 -6.29
N SER A 229 -5.15 -3.14 -6.50
CA SER A 229 -3.81 -2.55 -6.45
C SER A 229 -3.60 -1.59 -7.61
N ALA A 230 -3.07 -0.41 -7.29
CA ALA A 230 -2.84 0.66 -8.24
C ALA A 230 -1.65 0.34 -9.18
N PRO A 231 -1.59 0.92 -10.39
CA PRO A 231 -0.53 0.66 -11.37
C PRO A 231 0.89 0.80 -10.83
N GLU A 232 1.14 1.82 -10.02
CA GLU A 232 2.45 2.11 -9.43
C GLU A 232 2.95 1.04 -8.46
N GLN A 233 2.07 0.18 -7.91
CA GLN A 233 2.46 -0.92 -7.03
C GLN A 233 3.10 -2.10 -7.79
N TYR A 234 3.00 -2.13 -9.11
CA TYR A 234 3.58 -3.18 -9.94
C TYR A 234 5.04 -2.91 -10.35
N SER A 235 5.67 -1.85 -9.83
CA SER A 235 7.05 -1.48 -10.14
C SER A 235 7.71 -0.77 -8.97
N THR A 236 8.95 -1.17 -8.63
CA THR A 236 9.78 -0.45 -7.65
C THR A 236 10.34 0.88 -8.17
N ALA A 237 10.20 1.16 -9.47
CA ALA A 237 10.63 2.42 -10.07
C ALA A 237 9.58 3.54 -9.96
N GLU A 238 8.33 3.18 -9.62
CA GLU A 238 7.24 4.13 -9.47
C GLU A 238 7.07 4.53 -7.99
N PHE A 239 6.70 5.78 -7.76
CA PHE A 239 6.43 6.26 -6.42
C PHE A 239 4.97 6.01 -6.03
N GLU A 240 4.78 5.46 -4.84
CA GLU A 240 3.49 5.28 -4.23
C GLU A 240 3.16 6.46 -3.31
N GLY A 241 1.89 6.84 -3.27
CA GLY A 241 1.45 7.98 -2.48
C GLY A 241 -0.03 7.88 -2.09
N ARG A 242 -0.59 8.98 -1.62
CA ARG A 242 -2.02 9.04 -1.26
C ARG A 242 -2.91 8.59 -2.41
N TYR A 243 -2.58 8.98 -3.63
CA TYR A 243 -3.28 8.59 -4.86
C TYR A 243 -3.32 7.08 -5.12
N THR A 244 -2.45 6.29 -4.49
CA THR A 244 -2.49 4.82 -4.54
C THR A 244 -3.71 4.28 -3.79
N ASP A 245 -3.98 4.80 -2.59
CA ASP A 245 -5.17 4.42 -1.82
C ASP A 245 -6.46 4.93 -2.45
N GLU A 246 -6.42 6.08 -3.09
CA GLU A 246 -7.57 6.64 -3.81
C GLU A 246 -8.00 5.77 -4.99
N TYR A 247 -7.03 5.26 -5.76
CA TYR A 247 -7.31 4.26 -6.79
C TYR A 247 -8.00 3.03 -6.19
N SER A 248 -7.46 2.51 -5.10
CA SER A 248 -7.98 1.32 -4.44
C SER A 248 -9.39 1.54 -3.86
N LEU A 249 -9.66 2.72 -3.26
CA LEU A 249 -10.99 3.11 -2.78
C LEU A 249 -12.00 3.24 -3.92
N ALA A 250 -11.60 3.85 -5.04
CA ALA A 250 -12.44 3.93 -6.24
C ALA A 250 -12.73 2.54 -6.80
N ALA A 251 -11.75 1.62 -6.78
CA ALA A 251 -11.93 0.24 -7.22
C ALA A 251 -12.89 -0.56 -6.33
N VAL A 252 -12.80 -0.39 -5.01
CA VAL A 252 -13.76 -0.98 -4.06
C VAL A 252 -15.16 -0.45 -4.29
N PHE A 253 -15.30 0.87 -4.44
CA PHE A 253 -16.60 1.49 -4.70
C PHE A 253 -17.19 1.01 -6.04
N TYR A 254 -16.36 0.93 -7.08
CA TYR A 254 -16.76 0.37 -8.37
C TYR A 254 -17.30 -1.07 -8.21
N ARG A 255 -16.60 -1.94 -7.47
CA ARG A 255 -17.06 -3.29 -7.16
C ARG A 255 -18.42 -3.32 -6.48
N MET A 256 -18.64 -2.43 -5.50
CA MET A 256 -19.89 -2.37 -4.74
C MET A 256 -21.09 -1.98 -5.60
N VAL A 257 -20.92 -1.06 -6.55
CA VAL A 257 -22.03 -0.56 -7.37
C VAL A 257 -22.20 -1.29 -8.70
N CYS A 258 -21.13 -1.92 -9.22
CA CYS A 258 -21.14 -2.63 -10.50
C CYS A 258 -21.28 -4.15 -10.35
N GLY A 259 -20.99 -4.72 -9.17
CA GLY A 259 -21.01 -6.17 -8.94
C GLY A 259 -19.78 -6.93 -9.48
N VAL A 260 -18.90 -6.25 -10.21
CA VAL A 260 -17.63 -6.79 -10.74
C VAL A 260 -16.45 -5.90 -10.36
N SER A 261 -15.27 -6.48 -10.22
CA SER A 261 -14.04 -5.70 -9.97
C SER A 261 -13.63 -4.96 -11.25
N PRO A 262 -12.92 -3.85 -11.14
CA PRO A 262 -12.22 -3.26 -12.29
C PRO A 262 -11.24 -4.26 -12.92
N VAL A 263 -10.91 -4.04 -14.19
CA VAL A 263 -9.85 -4.79 -14.87
C VAL A 263 -8.53 -4.56 -14.11
N PRO A 264 -7.73 -5.63 -13.83
CA PRO A 264 -6.47 -5.49 -13.11
C PRO A 264 -5.53 -4.47 -13.74
N ALA A 265 -4.89 -3.62 -12.93
CA ALA A 265 -4.04 -2.53 -13.41
C ALA A 265 -2.91 -3.03 -14.32
N ALA A 266 -2.31 -4.19 -14.02
CA ALA A 266 -1.27 -4.79 -14.86
C ALA A 266 -1.76 -5.07 -16.29
N GLN A 267 -3.01 -5.50 -16.48
CA GLN A 267 -3.61 -5.71 -17.79
C GLN A 267 -3.91 -4.36 -18.46
N ARG A 268 -4.43 -3.40 -17.71
CA ARG A 268 -4.75 -2.05 -18.20
C ARG A 268 -3.53 -1.27 -18.67
N LEU A 269 -2.36 -1.50 -18.08
CA LEU A 269 -1.09 -0.90 -18.53
C LEU A 269 -0.70 -1.35 -19.96
N VAL A 270 -1.14 -2.54 -20.37
CA VAL A 270 -0.94 -3.04 -21.75
C VAL A 270 -2.02 -2.46 -22.68
N SER A 271 -3.27 -2.49 -22.25
CA SER A 271 -4.42 -1.96 -23.00
C SER A 271 -5.54 -1.60 -22.02
N ASP A 272 -5.83 -0.31 -21.88
CA ASP A 272 -6.86 0.15 -20.95
C ASP A 272 -8.26 -0.13 -21.50
N SER A 273 -8.83 -1.24 -21.06
CA SER A 273 -10.15 -1.74 -21.41
C SER A 273 -11.16 -1.68 -20.27
N ASN A 274 -10.86 -0.93 -19.18
CA ASN A 274 -11.77 -0.86 -18.03
C ASN A 274 -13.06 -0.12 -18.40
N PRO A 275 -14.24 -0.76 -18.36
CA PRO A 275 -15.49 -0.10 -18.71
C PRO A 275 -15.88 0.95 -17.68
N LYS A 276 -16.49 2.05 -18.10
CA LYS A 276 -17.10 3.02 -17.19
C LYS A 276 -18.22 2.33 -16.38
N ALA A 277 -18.36 2.70 -15.11
CA ALA A 277 -19.32 2.06 -14.20
C ALA A 277 -20.76 2.05 -14.77
N ARG A 278 -21.18 3.14 -15.43
CA ARG A 278 -22.51 3.24 -16.04
C ARG A 278 -22.69 2.31 -17.25
N THR A 279 -21.63 1.92 -17.91
CA THR A 279 -21.69 0.90 -19.01
C THR A 279 -21.95 -0.49 -18.44
N VAL A 280 -21.43 -0.78 -17.23
CA VAL A 280 -21.65 -2.06 -16.54
C VAL A 280 -23.01 -2.09 -15.85
N SER A 281 -23.39 -1.00 -15.20
CA SER A 281 -24.66 -0.87 -14.47
C SER A 281 -25.31 0.47 -14.78
N SER A 282 -26.43 0.45 -15.53
CA SER A 282 -27.18 1.66 -15.89
C SER A 282 -27.79 2.38 -14.67
N ALA A 283 -27.88 1.69 -13.52
CA ALA A 283 -28.34 2.27 -12.26
C ALA A 283 -27.33 3.24 -11.64
N VAL A 284 -26.04 3.18 -12.05
CA VAL A 284 -25.01 4.10 -11.56
C VAL A 284 -25.21 5.50 -12.18
N PRO A 285 -25.37 6.57 -11.37
CA PRO A 285 -25.53 7.92 -11.88
C PRO A 285 -24.32 8.38 -12.72
N PRO A 286 -24.54 9.27 -13.74
CA PRO A 286 -23.46 9.73 -14.59
C PRO A 286 -22.28 10.35 -13.81
N TYR A 287 -22.55 11.17 -12.81
CA TYR A 287 -21.52 11.82 -12.01
C TYR A 287 -20.68 10.83 -11.19
N VAL A 288 -21.29 9.77 -10.63
CA VAL A 288 -20.58 8.69 -9.92
C VAL A 288 -19.70 7.92 -10.90
N SER A 289 -20.25 7.59 -12.08
CA SER A 289 -19.48 6.87 -13.12
C SER A 289 -18.26 7.66 -13.59
N GLU A 290 -18.39 9.00 -13.72
CA GLU A 290 -17.26 9.86 -14.10
C GLU A 290 -16.25 10.00 -12.96
N THR A 291 -16.71 10.15 -11.72
CA THR A 291 -15.85 10.17 -10.53
C THR A 291 -15.01 8.89 -10.43
N LEU A 292 -15.65 7.72 -10.60
CA LEU A 292 -14.94 6.43 -10.59
C LEU A 292 -13.94 6.31 -11.76
N TYR A 293 -14.30 6.81 -12.93
CA TYR A 293 -13.39 6.85 -14.07
C TYR A 293 -12.15 7.71 -13.78
N LEU A 294 -12.32 8.88 -13.15
CA LEU A 294 -11.19 9.74 -12.74
C LEU A 294 -10.36 9.11 -11.62
N GLY A 295 -10.98 8.49 -10.62
CA GLY A 295 -10.26 7.79 -9.55
C GLY A 295 -9.48 6.57 -10.02
N LEU A 296 -9.91 5.93 -11.13
CA LEU A 296 -9.27 4.76 -11.71
C LEU A 296 -8.32 5.08 -12.89
N ARG A 297 -7.92 6.33 -13.10
CA ARG A 297 -6.91 6.68 -14.12
C ARG A 297 -5.58 5.98 -13.82
N LEU A 298 -4.90 5.51 -14.88
CA LEU A 298 -3.63 4.79 -14.72
C LEU A 298 -2.50 5.71 -14.23
N LYS A 299 -2.44 6.93 -14.76
CA LYS A 299 -1.42 7.90 -14.36
C LYS A 299 -1.84 8.62 -13.07
N PRO A 300 -1.01 8.61 -12.02
CA PRO A 300 -1.34 9.27 -10.75
C PRO A 300 -1.72 10.74 -10.89
N VAL A 301 -1.03 11.48 -11.75
CA VAL A 301 -1.27 12.94 -11.97
C VAL A 301 -2.63 13.24 -12.61
N GLU A 302 -3.26 12.26 -13.25
CA GLU A 302 -4.59 12.39 -13.85
C GLU A 302 -5.71 11.95 -12.92
N ARG A 303 -5.38 11.44 -11.72
CA ARG A 303 -6.36 10.98 -10.73
C ARG A 303 -6.85 12.11 -9.85
N ILE A 304 -7.93 11.84 -9.14
CA ILE A 304 -8.34 12.59 -7.95
C ILE A 304 -7.20 12.46 -6.93
N GLN A 305 -6.82 13.54 -6.25
CA GLN A 305 -5.58 13.61 -5.48
C GLN A 305 -5.77 13.41 -3.97
N THR A 306 -6.99 13.47 -3.45
CA THR A 306 -7.28 13.29 -2.02
C THR A 306 -8.51 12.43 -1.79
N VAL A 307 -8.45 11.63 -0.73
CA VAL A 307 -9.56 10.79 -0.28
C VAL A 307 -10.83 11.62 -0.03
N GLN A 308 -10.67 12.83 0.52
CA GLN A 308 -11.77 13.75 0.76
C GLN A 308 -12.43 14.21 -0.55
N GLN A 309 -11.63 14.54 -1.58
CA GLN A 309 -12.15 14.90 -2.90
C GLN A 309 -12.92 13.72 -3.52
N LEU A 310 -12.37 12.52 -3.43
CA LEU A 310 -13.02 11.31 -3.95
C LEU A 310 -14.36 11.07 -3.26
N PHE A 311 -14.38 11.07 -1.92
CA PHE A 311 -15.60 10.83 -1.15
C PHE A 311 -16.68 11.89 -1.44
N ARG A 312 -16.27 13.15 -1.49
CA ARG A 312 -17.17 14.26 -1.78
C ARG A 312 -17.76 14.16 -3.20
N ALA A 313 -16.93 13.83 -4.19
CA ALA A 313 -17.39 13.67 -5.57
C ALA A 313 -18.32 12.44 -5.75
N LEU A 314 -18.16 11.38 -4.94
CA LEU A 314 -19.06 10.24 -4.93
C LEU A 314 -20.42 10.58 -4.28
N SER A 315 -20.45 11.56 -3.36
CA SER A 315 -21.63 11.93 -2.57
C SER A 315 -22.39 13.13 -3.14
N GLU A 316 -21.68 14.11 -3.72
CA GLU A 316 -22.22 15.42 -4.14
C GLU A 316 -22.06 15.60 -5.66
N ARG A 317 -23.17 15.63 -6.37
CA ARG A 317 -23.20 15.76 -7.83
C ARG A 317 -22.53 17.05 -8.33
N GLU A 318 -22.85 18.18 -7.76
CA GLU A 318 -22.33 19.49 -8.20
C GLU A 318 -20.81 19.56 -8.06
N TYR A 319 -20.28 19.06 -6.93
CA TYR A 319 -18.85 18.96 -6.70
C TYR A 319 -18.16 18.00 -7.69
N ALA A 320 -18.78 16.87 -8.00
CA ALA A 320 -18.25 15.92 -8.98
C ALA A 320 -18.13 16.54 -10.38
N GLU A 321 -19.14 17.29 -10.80
CA GLU A 321 -19.16 17.98 -12.11
C GLU A 321 -18.11 19.11 -12.18
N GLU A 322 -17.87 19.82 -11.07
CA GLU A 322 -16.83 20.84 -10.97
C GLU A 322 -15.41 20.20 -11.01
N LEU A 323 -15.21 19.15 -10.21
CA LEU A 323 -13.93 18.41 -10.17
C LEU A 323 -13.60 17.80 -11.53
N ALA A 324 -14.56 17.20 -12.21
CA ALA A 324 -14.36 16.64 -13.56
C ALA A 324 -13.93 17.71 -14.57
N ARG A 325 -14.53 18.91 -14.50
CA ARG A 325 -14.12 20.05 -15.35
C ARG A 325 -12.69 20.53 -15.05
N SER A 326 -12.29 20.50 -13.77
CA SER A 326 -10.95 20.93 -13.36
C SER A 326 -9.85 19.95 -13.78
N LEU A 327 -10.15 18.66 -13.82
CA LEU A 327 -9.23 17.59 -14.22
C LEU A 327 -9.30 17.27 -15.74
N ALA A 328 -10.26 17.86 -16.46
CA ALA A 328 -10.29 17.72 -17.92
C ALA A 328 -9.00 18.27 -18.53
N PRO A 329 -8.40 17.58 -19.51
CA PRO A 329 -7.25 18.13 -20.22
C PRO A 329 -7.65 19.54 -20.72
N ARG A 330 -6.89 20.55 -20.32
CA ARG A 330 -7.05 21.87 -20.92
C ARG A 330 -6.77 21.67 -22.42
N THR A 331 -7.81 21.60 -23.21
CA THR A 331 -7.67 21.81 -24.66
C THR A 331 -7.09 23.19 -24.79
N SER A 332 -5.79 23.28 -25.04
CA SER A 332 -5.22 24.54 -25.53
C SER A 332 -6.17 25.00 -26.61
N PRO A 333 -6.67 26.25 -26.57
CA PRO A 333 -7.43 26.75 -27.69
C PRO A 333 -6.59 26.45 -28.96
N ALA A 334 -7.24 25.85 -29.95
CA ALA A 334 -6.59 25.52 -31.20
C ALA A 334 -5.74 26.74 -31.58
N PRO A 335 -4.48 26.58 -31.97
CA PRO A 335 -3.67 27.71 -32.35
C PRO A 335 -4.50 28.52 -33.35
N GLN A 336 -4.94 29.72 -32.96
CA GLN A 336 -5.42 30.66 -33.92
C GLN A 336 -4.31 30.71 -34.97
N GLU A 337 -4.61 30.41 -36.22
CA GLU A 337 -3.73 30.60 -37.35
C GLU A 337 -3.29 32.06 -37.34
N THR A 338 -2.35 32.40 -36.48
CA THR A 338 -1.54 33.58 -36.64
C THR A 338 -0.61 33.25 -37.80
N ARG A 339 -0.89 33.86 -38.93
CA ARG A 339 -0.03 33.92 -40.10
C ARG A 339 1.42 33.82 -39.68
N ALA A 340 2.10 32.78 -40.19
CA ALA A 340 3.50 32.51 -39.95
C ALA A 340 4.33 33.81 -40.01
N PRO A 341 5.11 34.15 -39.00
CA PRO A 341 6.22 35.06 -39.18
C PRO A 341 7.33 34.26 -39.85
N ALA A 342 7.62 34.68 -41.06
CA ALA A 342 8.64 34.12 -41.92
C ALA A 342 10.01 34.07 -41.23
N LYS A 343 10.76 32.97 -41.41
CA LYS A 343 12.23 32.86 -41.53
C LYS A 343 13.16 33.44 -40.45
N ALA A 344 12.72 33.98 -39.31
CA ALA A 344 13.63 34.63 -38.37
C ALA A 344 14.28 33.66 -37.34
N GLU A 345 13.64 32.54 -36.94
CA GLU A 345 14.19 31.66 -35.90
C GLU A 345 15.29 30.70 -36.35
N LEU A 346 15.30 30.28 -37.63
CA LEU A 346 16.38 29.44 -38.16
C LEU A 346 17.72 30.15 -38.22
N LEU A 347 17.69 31.48 -38.34
CA LEU A 347 18.91 32.32 -38.36
C LEU A 347 19.55 32.46 -36.98
N SER A 348 18.77 32.42 -35.91
CA SER A 348 19.25 32.57 -34.53
C SER A 348 20.00 31.31 -34.04
N VAL A 349 19.51 30.11 -34.30
CA VAL A 349 20.19 28.86 -33.93
C VAL A 349 21.47 28.65 -34.72
N ARG A 350 21.47 29.01 -36.00
CA ARG A 350 22.67 28.96 -36.88
C ARG A 350 23.76 29.94 -36.43
N ASN A 351 23.37 31.11 -35.96
CA ASN A 351 24.30 32.13 -35.45
C ASN A 351 24.85 31.73 -34.08
N LEU A 352 24.04 31.07 -33.21
CA LEU A 352 24.49 30.53 -31.93
C LEU A 352 25.51 29.40 -32.12
N LEU A 353 25.24 28.46 -33.01
CA LEU A 353 26.18 27.39 -33.38
C LEU A 353 27.49 27.92 -34.00
N ALA A 354 27.42 28.94 -34.86
CA ALA A 354 28.59 29.61 -35.40
C ALA A 354 29.42 30.29 -34.30
N GLY A 355 28.76 30.95 -33.32
CA GLY A 355 29.42 31.55 -32.17
C GLY A 355 30.16 30.55 -31.30
N ILE A 356 29.54 29.39 -31.01
CA ILE A 356 30.16 28.29 -30.25
C ILE A 356 31.38 27.71 -30.98
N LEU A 357 31.31 27.52 -32.32
CA LEU A 357 32.42 27.04 -33.12
C LEU A 357 33.60 28.01 -33.12
N ILE A 358 33.35 29.33 -33.20
CA ILE A 358 34.38 30.36 -33.11
C ILE A 358 35.05 30.35 -31.74
N LEU A 359 34.29 30.25 -30.65
CA LEU A 359 34.83 30.17 -29.28
C LEU A 359 35.68 28.90 -29.07
N LEU A 360 35.27 27.77 -29.58
CA LEU A 360 36.05 26.55 -29.53
C LEU A 360 37.36 26.63 -30.31
N SER A 361 37.35 27.24 -31.52
CA SER A 361 38.55 27.43 -32.32
C SER A 361 39.56 28.38 -31.64
N VAL A 362 39.10 29.47 -31.01
CA VAL A 362 39.94 30.38 -30.23
C VAL A 362 40.55 29.66 -29.03
N LEU A 363 39.79 28.83 -28.32
CA LEU A 363 40.29 28.07 -27.21
C LEU A 363 41.38 27.05 -27.62
N ILE A 364 41.19 26.36 -28.74
CA ILE A 364 42.20 25.44 -29.29
C ILE A 364 43.50 26.19 -29.65
N VAL A 365 43.41 27.36 -30.29
CA VAL A 365 44.59 28.18 -30.61
C VAL A 365 45.33 28.62 -29.35
N LEU A 366 44.61 29.05 -28.32
CA LEU A 366 45.22 29.43 -27.02
C LEU A 366 45.92 28.25 -26.31
N ILE A 367 45.32 27.06 -26.39
CA ILE A 367 45.94 25.86 -25.81
C ILE A 367 47.20 25.47 -26.62
N LEU A 368 47.16 25.50 -27.94
CA LEU A 368 48.30 25.20 -28.78
C LEU A 368 49.44 26.23 -28.59
N TRP A 369 49.10 27.53 -28.46
CA TRP A 369 50.09 28.57 -28.16
C TRP A 369 50.72 28.40 -26.79
N GLY A 370 49.93 28.05 -25.78
CA GLY A 370 50.44 27.75 -24.43
C GLY A 370 51.34 26.51 -24.38
N LEU A 371 51.09 25.49 -25.20
CA LEU A 371 51.97 24.31 -25.34
C LEU A 371 53.29 24.66 -26.07
N LEU A 372 53.23 25.47 -27.13
CA LEU A 372 54.38 25.90 -27.88
C LEU A 372 55.30 26.87 -27.07
N SER A 373 54.72 27.77 -26.26
CA SER A 373 55.50 28.63 -25.37
C SER A 373 56.23 27.87 -24.27
N ARG A 374 55.63 26.79 -23.74
CA ARG A 374 56.30 25.88 -22.78
C ARG A 374 57.45 25.09 -23.37
N GLN A 375 57.43 24.79 -24.69
CA GLN A 375 58.56 24.12 -25.36
C GLN A 375 59.74 25.06 -25.63
N ASN A 376 59.52 26.38 -25.73
CA ASN A 376 60.59 27.34 -25.94
C ASN A 376 61.37 27.74 -24.66
N ASP A 377 60.79 27.51 -23.48
CA ASP A 377 61.46 27.78 -22.19
C ASP A 377 62.39 26.66 -21.73
N ALA A 378 62.44 25.53 -22.43
CA ALA A 378 63.33 24.41 -22.15
C ALA A 378 64.61 24.44 -23.00
N ARG A 379 65.40 25.54 -22.89
CA ARG A 379 66.78 25.51 -23.45
C ARG A 379 67.76 25.07 -22.34
N PRO A 380 68.67 24.11 -22.63
CA PRO A 380 69.66 23.71 -21.64
C PRO A 380 70.73 24.78 -21.46
N ALA A 381 71.13 24.97 -20.19
CA ALA A 381 72.21 25.86 -19.81
C ALA A 381 73.56 25.43 -20.43
N PRO A 382 74.47 26.39 -20.82
CA PRO A 382 75.77 26.04 -21.38
C PRO A 382 76.66 25.41 -20.34
N ILE A 383 77.34 24.34 -20.76
CA ILE A 383 78.42 23.68 -20.00
C ILE A 383 79.65 24.55 -20.07
N THR A 384 80.15 25.09 -18.95
CA THR A 384 81.44 25.71 -18.81
C THR A 384 82.46 24.65 -18.37
N ILE A 385 83.58 24.56 -19.13
CA ILE A 385 84.78 23.73 -18.87
C ILE A 385 85.54 24.34 -17.71
#